data_afd51963c8008c6525e5b8079a8cc424
#
_entry.id   afd51963c8008c6525e5b8079a8cc424
#
_cell.length_a   1.000
_cell.length_b   1.000
_cell.length_c   1.000
_cell.angle_alpha   90.00
_cell.angle_beta   90.00
_cell.angle_gamma   90.00
#
_symmetry.space_group_name_H-M   'P 1'
#
loop_
_entity.id
_entity.type
_entity.pdbx_description
1 polymer ?
#
loop_
_entity_poly.entity_id
_entity_poly.type
_entity_poly.pdbx_seq_one_letter_code
_entity_poly.pdbx_strand_id
1 'polypeptide(L)'
;MIVKLKYLDSDNHKRNQIANIYDHLSCKHFHVPKRRKNADHVFHLYVCRTSYRDDLIKYLQDFDVFPGIHYPIPIHLHPAYKGKINMGSTMSITESIAKEIISLPMYPELKISEAQKIVELVASFYDSYA
;
A
#
# COMPACT_ATOMS: atom_id res chain seq x y z
N MET A 1 -1.61 26.11 -2.54
CA MET A 1 -2.17 25.25 -1.47
C MET A 1 -3.64 25.51 -1.21
N ILE A 2 -4.10 26.77 -1.06
CA ILE A 2 -5.51 27.13 -0.78
C ILE A 2 -6.50 26.57 -1.81
N VAL A 3 -6.14 26.52 -3.10
CA VAL A 3 -7.03 26.02 -4.16
C VAL A 3 -7.36 24.53 -3.96
N LYS A 4 -6.40 23.71 -3.53
CA LYS A 4 -6.60 22.26 -3.30
C LYS A 4 -7.39 21.97 -2.02
N LEU A 5 -7.38 22.85 -1.03
CA LEU A 5 -8.16 22.67 0.21
C LEU A 5 -9.67 22.61 -0.05
N LYS A 6 -10.16 23.27 -1.10
CA LYS A 6 -11.58 23.24 -1.49
C LYS A 6 -12.06 21.85 -1.88
N TYR A 7 -11.16 20.98 -2.31
CA TYR A 7 -11.47 19.63 -2.80
C TYR A 7 -11.09 18.53 -1.79
N LEU A 8 -10.48 18.89 -0.64
CA LEU A 8 -9.88 17.92 0.28
C LEU A 8 -10.89 16.88 0.75
N ASP A 9 -12.07 17.29 1.19
CA ASP A 9 -13.10 16.38 1.70
C ASP A 9 -13.64 15.46 0.60
N SER A 10 -13.88 16.00 -0.60
CA SER A 10 -14.28 15.24 -1.77
C SER A 10 -13.21 14.22 -2.18
N ASP A 11 -11.94 14.63 -2.18
CA ASP A 11 -10.82 13.76 -2.52
C ASP A 11 -10.62 12.64 -1.49
N ASN A 12 -10.77 12.94 -0.20
CA ASN A 12 -10.73 11.95 0.87
C ASN A 12 -11.91 10.97 0.77
N HIS A 13 -13.10 11.44 0.40
CA HIS A 13 -14.25 10.58 0.16
C HIS A 13 -13.99 9.60 -0.98
N LYS A 14 -13.45 10.06 -2.12
CA LYS A 14 -13.10 9.22 -3.27
C LYS A 14 -12.03 8.17 -2.91
N ARG A 15 -10.98 8.55 -2.16
CA ARG A 15 -9.98 7.59 -1.66
C ARG A 15 -10.61 6.52 -0.76
N ASN A 16 -11.56 6.90 0.09
CA ASN A 16 -12.28 5.94 0.93
C ASN A 16 -13.14 4.98 0.11
N GLN A 17 -13.75 5.42 -0.98
CA GLN A 17 -14.47 4.54 -1.91
C GLN A 17 -13.53 3.50 -2.55
N ILE A 18 -12.36 3.93 -3.01
CA ILE A 18 -11.33 3.03 -3.56
C ILE A 18 -10.83 2.06 -2.48
N ALA A 19 -10.55 2.56 -1.27
CA ALA A 19 -10.09 1.74 -0.16
C ALA A 19 -11.13 0.66 0.24
N ASN A 20 -12.42 0.97 0.18
CA ASN A 20 -13.49 -0.02 0.40
C ASN A 20 -13.43 -1.18 -0.60
N ILE A 21 -13.05 -0.91 -1.84
CA ILE A 21 -12.86 -1.95 -2.86
C ILE A 21 -11.65 -2.81 -2.53
N TYR A 22 -10.53 -2.19 -2.16
CA TYR A 22 -9.29 -2.88 -1.82
C TYR A 22 -9.38 -3.69 -0.52
N ASP A 23 -10.24 -3.32 0.43
CA ASP A 23 -10.42 -4.06 1.69
C ASP A 23 -10.92 -5.50 1.48
N HIS A 24 -11.48 -5.82 0.31
CA HIS A 24 -11.90 -7.18 -0.05
C HIS A 24 -10.74 -8.11 -0.44
N LEU A 25 -9.51 -7.59 -0.57
CA LEU A 25 -8.30 -8.32 -0.98
C LEU A 25 -7.66 -9.18 0.12
N SER A 26 -8.28 -9.39 1.26
CA SER A 26 -7.65 -10.15 2.35
C SER A 26 -7.60 -11.65 2.04
N CYS A 27 -6.39 -12.20 1.91
CA CYS A 27 -6.14 -13.63 1.79
C CYS A 27 -4.95 -14.06 2.65
N LYS A 28 -4.64 -15.36 2.71
CA LYS A 28 -3.55 -15.91 3.54
C LYS A 28 -2.20 -15.23 3.31
N HIS A 29 -1.92 -14.81 2.09
CA HIS A 29 -0.62 -14.29 1.66
C HIS A 29 -0.61 -12.78 1.38
N PHE A 30 -1.77 -12.12 1.48
CA PHE A 30 -1.92 -10.69 1.21
C PHE A 30 -2.73 -10.01 2.32
N HIS A 31 -2.10 -9.07 3.01
CA HIS A 31 -2.69 -8.40 4.17
C HIS A 31 -2.96 -6.93 3.87
N VAL A 32 -4.23 -6.55 3.97
CA VAL A 32 -4.67 -5.16 3.85
C VAL A 32 -4.55 -4.41 5.18
N PRO A 33 -4.50 -3.06 5.18
CA PRO A 33 -4.45 -2.27 6.40
C PRO A 33 -5.72 -2.43 7.23
N LYS A 34 -5.55 -2.68 8.54
CA LYS A 34 -6.69 -2.78 9.47
C LYS A 34 -7.21 -1.40 9.84
N ARG A 35 -8.51 -1.18 9.67
CA ARG A 35 -9.17 0.07 10.09
C ARG A 35 -9.45 0.07 11.59
N ARG A 36 -9.24 1.20 12.25
CA ARG A 36 -9.66 1.43 13.64
C ARG A 36 -11.13 1.87 13.68
N LYS A 37 -11.89 1.39 14.66
CA LYS A 37 -13.32 1.71 14.79
C LYS A 37 -13.62 3.20 15.05
N ASN A 38 -12.70 3.92 15.69
CA ASN A 38 -12.89 5.30 16.14
C ASN A 38 -11.90 6.27 15.47
N ALA A 39 -11.50 5.99 14.23
CA ALA A 39 -10.58 6.85 13.50
C ALA A 39 -10.87 6.75 12.00
N ASP A 40 -11.05 7.92 11.36
CA ASP A 40 -11.19 8.01 9.91
C ASP A 40 -9.81 8.03 9.26
N HIS A 41 -9.60 7.13 8.30
CA HIS A 41 -8.38 7.08 7.52
C HIS A 41 -8.58 7.81 6.18
N VAL A 42 -7.66 8.70 5.83
CA VAL A 42 -7.74 9.48 4.58
C VAL A 42 -7.08 8.80 3.38
N PHE A 43 -6.44 7.66 3.59
CA PHE A 43 -5.79 6.83 2.56
C PHE A 43 -4.92 7.62 1.57
N HIS A 44 -3.98 8.41 2.12
CA HIS A 44 -2.93 9.00 1.30
C HIS A 44 -2.17 7.93 0.51
N LEU A 45 -1.89 6.81 1.17
CA LEU A 45 -1.36 5.56 0.61
C LEU A 45 -2.25 4.39 1.07
N TYR A 46 -2.39 3.36 0.24
CA TYR A 46 -2.99 2.11 0.63
C TYR A 46 -1.91 1.03 0.65
N VAL A 47 -1.33 0.81 1.84
CA VAL A 47 -0.15 -0.04 2.04
C VAL A 47 -0.57 -1.43 2.50
N CYS A 48 -0.33 -2.41 1.66
CA CYS A 48 -0.54 -3.83 1.95
C CYS A 48 0.78 -4.52 2.30
N ARG A 49 0.72 -5.78 2.73
CA ARG A 49 1.89 -6.62 3.02
C ARG A 49 1.75 -7.99 2.37
N THR A 50 2.84 -8.44 1.76
CA THR A 50 2.96 -9.79 1.19
C THR A 50 4.42 -10.23 1.12
N SER A 51 4.68 -11.51 1.37
CA SER A 51 6.01 -12.10 1.15
C SER A 51 6.37 -12.26 -0.34
N TYR A 52 5.39 -12.17 -1.23
CA TYR A 52 5.54 -12.27 -2.69
C TYR A 52 5.57 -10.89 -3.36
N ARG A 53 6.01 -9.84 -2.64
CA ARG A 53 5.95 -8.44 -3.09
C ARG A 53 6.57 -8.24 -4.47
N ASP A 54 7.79 -8.71 -4.69
CA ASP A 54 8.54 -8.43 -5.90
C ASP A 54 7.97 -9.15 -7.12
N ASP A 55 7.43 -10.36 -6.92
CA ASP A 55 6.76 -11.12 -7.97
C ASP A 55 5.39 -10.52 -8.30
N LEU A 56 4.63 -10.09 -7.27
CA LEU A 56 3.37 -9.39 -7.48
C LEU A 56 3.58 -8.06 -8.22
N ILE A 57 4.62 -7.30 -7.91
CA ILE A 57 4.95 -6.06 -8.63
C ILE A 57 5.18 -6.34 -10.12
N LYS A 58 6.00 -7.34 -10.45
CA LYS A 58 6.27 -7.73 -11.85
C LYS A 58 4.97 -8.14 -12.56
N TYR A 59 4.19 -9.02 -11.93
CA TYR A 59 2.92 -9.46 -12.47
C TYR A 59 1.97 -8.28 -12.76
N LEU A 60 1.81 -7.36 -11.82
CA LEU A 60 0.94 -6.19 -12.00
C LEU A 60 1.45 -5.26 -13.12
N GLN A 61 2.76 -5.11 -13.27
CA GLN A 61 3.38 -4.31 -14.33
C GLN A 61 3.08 -4.88 -15.74
N ASP A 62 2.97 -6.19 -15.89
CA ASP A 62 2.57 -6.83 -17.15
C ASP A 62 1.13 -6.45 -17.58
N PHE A 63 0.33 -5.91 -16.67
CA PHE A 63 -1.03 -5.42 -16.89
C PHE A 63 -1.15 -3.88 -16.77
N ASP A 64 -0.04 -3.14 -16.93
CA ASP A 64 0.03 -1.68 -16.82
C ASP A 64 -0.40 -1.12 -15.44
N VAL A 65 -0.26 -1.91 -14.39
CA VAL A 65 -0.47 -1.47 -13.00
C VAL A 65 0.88 -1.31 -12.31
N PHE A 66 1.19 -0.10 -11.83
CA PHE A 66 2.49 0.25 -11.23
C PHE A 66 2.33 0.55 -9.72
N PRO A 67 2.40 -0.47 -8.85
CA PRO A 67 2.41 -0.25 -7.39
C PRO A 67 3.71 0.38 -6.93
N GLY A 68 3.67 1.04 -5.78
CA GLY A 68 4.83 1.66 -5.15
C GLY A 68 5.33 0.91 -3.92
N ILE A 69 6.52 1.29 -3.41
CA ILE A 69 7.05 0.82 -2.13
C ILE A 69 7.36 2.06 -1.26
N HIS A 70 6.63 2.26 -0.17
CA HIS A 70 6.77 3.42 0.71
C HIS A 70 7.04 2.98 2.16
N TYR A 71 8.36 2.74 2.55
CA TYR A 71 9.58 2.95 1.77
C TYR A 71 10.45 1.69 1.82
N PRO A 72 11.28 1.40 0.79
CA PRO A 72 12.01 0.13 0.70
C PRO A 72 13.17 0.02 1.70
N ILE A 73 13.71 1.15 2.16
CA ILE A 73 14.84 1.20 3.08
C ILE A 73 14.40 1.88 4.38
N PRO A 74 14.43 1.16 5.52
CA PRO A 74 14.23 1.76 6.84
C PRO A 74 15.22 2.89 7.11
N ILE A 75 14.80 3.93 7.85
CA ILE A 75 15.62 5.13 8.11
C ILE A 75 16.98 4.79 8.69
N HIS A 76 17.04 3.86 9.65
CA HIS A 76 18.29 3.47 10.32
C HIS A 76 19.28 2.72 9.42
N LEU A 77 18.80 2.14 8.30
CA LEU A 77 19.63 1.49 7.28
C LEU A 77 19.97 2.41 6.11
N HIS A 78 19.33 3.60 6.04
CA HIS A 78 19.59 4.55 4.97
C HIS A 78 21.04 5.07 5.05
N PRO A 79 21.80 5.12 3.94
CA PRO A 79 23.21 5.52 3.95
C PRO A 79 23.50 6.83 4.70
N ALA A 80 22.60 7.83 4.58
CA ALA A 80 22.74 9.13 5.25
C ALA A 80 22.66 9.05 6.78
N TYR A 81 22.03 8.02 7.35
CA TYR A 81 21.76 7.88 8.79
C TYR A 81 22.41 6.67 9.43
N LYS A 82 22.98 5.76 8.63
CA LYS A 82 23.64 4.54 9.13
C LYS A 82 24.74 4.88 10.12
N GLY A 83 24.64 4.33 11.34
CA GLY A 83 25.59 4.59 12.44
C GLY A 83 25.44 5.95 13.13
N LYS A 84 24.48 6.80 12.73
CA LYS A 84 24.22 8.11 13.34
C LYS A 84 22.96 8.14 14.22
N ILE A 85 22.09 7.15 14.09
CA ILE A 85 20.86 7.05 14.89
C ILE A 85 21.12 6.11 16.07
N ASN A 86 20.88 6.61 17.27
CA ASN A 86 20.90 5.76 18.47
C ASN A 86 19.60 4.93 18.49
N MET A 87 19.74 3.62 18.30
CA MET A 87 18.63 2.68 18.36
C MET A 87 18.58 2.07 19.77
N GLY A 88 17.50 2.32 20.49
CA GLY A 88 17.29 1.75 21.83
C GLY A 88 17.01 0.23 21.84
N SER A 89 16.75 -0.37 20.67
CA SER A 89 16.46 -1.81 20.48
C SER A 89 16.71 -2.26 19.05
N THR A 90 16.56 -3.57 18.79
CA THR A 90 16.62 -4.12 17.44
C THR A 90 15.41 -3.64 16.60
N MET A 91 15.62 -3.36 15.31
CA MET A 91 14.58 -2.93 14.37
C MET A 91 14.13 -4.05 13.43
N SER A 92 14.25 -5.31 13.87
CA SER A 92 13.97 -6.50 13.07
C SER A 92 12.55 -6.51 12.46
N ILE A 93 11.54 -6.05 13.22
CA ILE A 93 10.16 -5.93 12.71
C ILE A 93 10.09 -4.90 11.58
N THR A 94 10.70 -3.74 11.75
CA THR A 94 10.73 -2.69 10.71
C THR A 94 11.43 -3.17 9.45
N GLU A 95 12.55 -3.88 9.61
CA GLU A 95 13.31 -4.43 8.50
C GLU A 95 12.55 -5.53 7.74
N SER A 96 11.83 -6.41 8.48
CA SER A 96 10.97 -7.42 7.86
C SER A 96 9.83 -6.76 7.08
N ILE A 97 9.09 -5.83 7.71
CA ILE A 97 7.97 -5.13 7.08
C ILE A 97 8.41 -4.37 5.83
N ALA A 98 9.58 -3.73 5.84
CA ALA A 98 10.10 -3.00 4.68
C ALA A 98 10.32 -3.90 3.45
N LYS A 99 10.52 -5.21 3.65
CA LYS A 99 10.65 -6.20 2.58
C LYS A 99 9.30 -6.67 2.02
N GLU A 100 8.22 -6.49 2.78
CA GLU A 100 6.89 -7.05 2.47
C GLU A 100 5.90 -6.00 1.97
N ILE A 101 6.12 -4.70 2.27
CA ILE A 101 5.17 -3.63 1.95
C ILE A 101 5.06 -3.36 0.45
N ILE A 102 3.82 -3.20 0.00
CA ILE A 102 3.44 -2.78 -1.35
C ILE A 102 2.30 -1.77 -1.24
N SER A 103 2.40 -0.66 -1.96
CA SER A 103 1.35 0.36 -2.01
C SER A 103 0.59 0.24 -3.31
N LEU A 104 -0.69 -0.09 -3.24
CA LEU A 104 -1.57 -0.10 -4.41
C LEU A 104 -1.83 1.33 -4.90
N PRO A 105 -2.13 1.54 -6.20
CA PRO A 105 -2.49 2.85 -6.73
C PRO A 105 -3.62 3.49 -5.92
N MET A 106 -3.40 4.70 -5.39
CA MET A 106 -4.35 5.40 -4.53
C MET A 106 -4.31 6.91 -4.78
N TYR A 107 -5.27 7.40 -5.58
CA TYR A 107 -5.44 8.82 -5.87
C TYR A 107 -6.92 9.11 -6.20
N PRO A 108 -7.42 10.34 -5.99
CA PRO A 108 -8.85 10.66 -6.10
C PRO A 108 -9.44 10.48 -7.50
N GLU A 109 -8.60 10.54 -8.53
CA GLU A 109 -8.98 10.42 -9.94
C GLU A 109 -9.01 8.96 -10.44
N LEU A 110 -8.55 7.99 -9.64
CA LEU A 110 -8.59 6.56 -9.98
C LEU A 110 -10.05 6.12 -10.11
N LYS A 111 -10.40 5.56 -11.27
CA LYS A 111 -11.75 5.09 -11.53
C LYS A 111 -12.06 3.84 -10.72
N ILE A 112 -13.30 3.71 -10.29
CA ILE A 112 -13.78 2.52 -9.55
C ILE A 112 -13.53 1.23 -10.35
N SER A 113 -13.74 1.24 -11.66
CA SER A 113 -13.47 0.10 -12.54
C SER A 113 -11.99 -0.28 -12.61
N GLU A 114 -11.09 0.70 -12.52
CA GLU A 114 -9.64 0.45 -12.48
C GLU A 114 -9.24 -0.16 -11.14
N ALA A 115 -9.82 0.33 -10.03
CA ALA A 115 -9.61 -0.26 -8.70
C ALA A 115 -10.14 -1.71 -8.64
N GLN A 116 -11.29 -1.99 -9.22
CA GLN A 116 -11.84 -3.36 -9.34
C GLN A 116 -10.93 -4.27 -10.16
N LYS A 117 -10.43 -3.81 -11.31
CA LYS A 117 -9.45 -4.55 -12.11
C LYS A 117 -8.18 -4.88 -11.31
N ILE A 118 -7.68 -3.96 -10.49
CA ILE A 118 -6.52 -4.21 -9.62
C ILE A 118 -6.83 -5.33 -8.61
N VAL A 119 -8.03 -5.33 -8.03
CA VAL A 119 -8.48 -6.40 -7.11
C VAL A 119 -8.50 -7.75 -7.82
N GLU A 120 -9.07 -7.83 -9.01
CA GLU A 120 -9.13 -9.05 -9.82
C GLU A 120 -7.72 -9.58 -10.16
N LEU A 121 -6.80 -8.69 -10.54
CA LEU A 121 -5.41 -9.06 -10.85
C LEU A 121 -4.68 -9.59 -9.61
N VAL A 122 -4.81 -8.93 -8.47
CA VAL A 122 -4.20 -9.40 -7.22
C VAL A 122 -4.79 -10.75 -6.79
N ALA A 123 -6.10 -10.93 -6.90
CA ALA A 123 -6.75 -12.23 -6.61
C ALA A 123 -6.22 -13.33 -7.53
N SER A 124 -6.21 -13.09 -8.85
CA SER A 124 -5.72 -14.06 -9.85
C SER A 124 -4.25 -14.43 -9.65
N PHE A 125 -3.40 -13.49 -9.20
CA PHE A 125 -2.02 -13.78 -8.86
C PHE A 125 -1.94 -14.83 -7.74
N TYR A 126 -2.73 -14.69 -6.67
CA TYR A 126 -2.69 -15.63 -5.55
C TYR A 126 -3.42 -16.95 -5.83
N ASP A 127 -4.40 -16.99 -6.73
CA ASP A 127 -5.04 -18.24 -7.15
C ASP A 127 -4.04 -19.17 -7.84
N SER A 128 -2.99 -18.62 -8.47
CA SER A 128 -1.91 -19.41 -9.07
C SER A 128 -0.93 -20.01 -8.05
N TYR A 129 -0.97 -19.57 -6.78
CA TYR A 129 -0.15 -20.06 -5.65
C TYR A 129 -0.94 -20.95 -4.66
N ALA A 130 -2.23 -21.18 -4.91
CA ALA A 130 -3.08 -22.04 -4.10
C ALA A 130 -3.05 -23.48 -4.64
#